data_8c466cddf352f4096505c249e329c12d
#
_entry.id   8c466cddf352f4096505c249e329c12d
#
_cell.length_a   1.000
_cell.length_b   1.000
_cell.length_c   1.000
_cell.angle_alpha   90.00
_cell.angle_beta   90.00
_cell.angle_gamma   90.00
#
_symmetry.space_group_name_H-M   'P 1'
#
loop_
_entity.id
_entity.type
_entity.pdbx_description
1 polymer ?
#
loop_
_entity_poly.entity_id
_entity_poly.type
_entity_poly.pdbx_seq_one_letter_code
_entity_poly.pdbx_strand_id
1 'polypeptide(L)'
;WAEFTKVLGKPELASDERFADMRTRAGNAAECIAELDAIFATRPRDEWLELMRQGGDFIATRVNSVNDLAEDPQVLANDYVVDFEHPAHGTTKMLGIPVRLSETPGSIREPAPEFGQHTELILTELLGYSWDRVGELRDKQVI
;
A
#
# COMPACT_ATOMS: atom_id res chain seq x y z
N TRP A 1 23.36 17.83 -2.18
CA TRP A 1 24.12 16.96 -3.08
C TRP A 1 25.41 16.49 -2.43
N ALA A 2 26.26 17.40 -1.89
CA ALA A 2 27.54 17.03 -1.30
C ALA A 2 27.43 16.03 -0.14
N GLU A 3 26.44 16.19 0.74
CA GLU A 3 26.20 15.23 1.83
C GLU A 3 25.72 13.87 1.28
N PHE A 4 24.87 13.89 0.27
CA PHE A 4 24.36 12.68 -0.36
C PHE A 4 25.50 11.86 -1.01
N THR A 5 26.34 12.51 -1.84
CA THR A 5 27.47 11.82 -2.48
C THR A 5 28.50 11.30 -1.48
N LYS A 6 28.66 11.98 -0.34
CA LYS A 6 29.51 11.52 0.76
C LYS A 6 28.96 10.22 1.40
N VAL A 7 27.63 10.17 1.64
CA VAL A 7 26.98 8.95 2.17
C VAL A 7 27.07 7.79 1.19
N LEU A 8 26.99 8.08 -0.12
CA LEU A 8 27.19 7.07 -1.16
C LEU A 8 28.64 6.58 -1.28
N GLY A 9 29.59 7.16 -0.53
CA GLY A 9 31.01 6.84 -0.64
C GLY A 9 31.69 7.37 -1.92
N LYS A 10 31.07 8.38 -2.55
CA LYS A 10 31.51 9.00 -3.79
C LYS A 10 31.53 10.53 -3.71
N PRO A 11 32.30 11.09 -2.74
CA PRO A 11 32.33 12.54 -2.53
C PRO A 11 32.82 13.33 -3.74
N GLU A 12 33.62 12.72 -4.63
CA GLU A 12 34.11 13.31 -5.86
C GLU A 12 33.00 13.73 -6.81
N LEU A 13 31.82 13.08 -6.77
CA LEU A 13 30.66 13.47 -7.61
C LEU A 13 30.11 14.86 -7.26
N ALA A 14 30.41 15.36 -6.05
CA ALA A 14 29.99 16.71 -5.66
C ALA A 14 30.74 17.81 -6.40
N SER A 15 31.96 17.53 -6.85
CA SER A 15 32.81 18.45 -7.59
C SER A 15 32.93 18.13 -9.08
N ASP A 16 32.28 17.08 -9.56
CA ASP A 16 32.21 16.75 -10.97
C ASP A 16 31.41 17.83 -11.72
N GLU A 17 32.01 18.46 -12.73
CA GLU A 17 31.42 19.55 -13.50
C GLU A 17 30.07 19.17 -14.14
N ARG A 18 29.86 17.89 -14.44
CA ARG A 18 28.61 17.36 -14.98
C ARG A 18 27.48 17.40 -13.94
N PHE A 19 27.82 17.36 -12.62
CA PHE A 19 26.85 17.11 -11.54
C PHE A 19 26.93 18.16 -10.42
N ALA A 20 27.76 19.16 -10.51
CA ALA A 20 28.06 20.12 -9.45
C ALA A 20 26.82 20.89 -8.95
N ASP A 21 25.92 21.28 -9.83
CA ASP A 21 24.69 21.98 -9.48
C ASP A 21 23.43 21.32 -10.07
N MET A 22 22.24 21.80 -9.69
CA MET A 22 20.97 21.23 -10.14
C MET A 22 20.80 21.33 -11.66
N ARG A 23 21.28 22.42 -12.29
CA ARG A 23 21.10 22.66 -13.70
C ARG A 23 22.00 21.73 -14.54
N THR A 24 23.26 21.58 -14.13
CA THR A 24 24.20 20.66 -14.79
C THR A 24 23.77 19.23 -14.63
N ARG A 25 23.30 18.81 -13.43
CA ARG A 25 22.70 17.48 -13.23
C ARG A 25 21.49 17.22 -14.12
N ALA A 26 20.60 18.21 -14.25
CA ALA A 26 19.43 18.05 -15.11
C ALA A 26 19.82 17.93 -16.60
N GLY A 27 20.84 18.67 -17.04
CA GLY A 27 21.38 18.58 -18.38
C GLY A 27 22.07 17.22 -18.69
N ASN A 28 22.66 16.60 -17.66
CA ASN A 28 23.37 15.33 -17.74
C ASN A 28 22.63 14.21 -16.98
N ALA A 29 21.29 14.26 -16.95
CA ALA A 29 20.48 13.36 -16.12
C ALA A 29 20.72 11.88 -16.40
N ALA A 30 20.88 11.50 -17.66
CA ALA A 30 21.11 10.10 -18.03
C ALA A 30 22.45 9.57 -17.48
N GLU A 31 23.50 10.38 -17.55
CA GLU A 31 24.80 10.01 -16.98
C GLU A 31 24.75 9.97 -15.45
N CYS A 32 24.09 10.96 -14.82
CA CYS A 32 23.93 11.00 -13.38
C CYS A 32 23.18 9.76 -12.87
N ILE A 33 22.10 9.36 -13.52
CA ILE A 33 21.33 8.16 -13.19
C ILE A 33 22.20 6.91 -13.35
N ALA A 34 22.95 6.78 -14.43
CA ALA A 34 23.81 5.63 -14.66
C ALA A 34 24.90 5.48 -13.57
N GLU A 35 25.51 6.59 -13.14
CA GLU A 35 26.46 6.59 -12.01
C GLU A 35 25.81 6.17 -10.70
N LEU A 36 24.62 6.72 -10.41
CA LEU A 36 23.87 6.38 -9.19
C LEU A 36 23.39 4.91 -9.20
N ASP A 37 22.90 4.42 -10.33
CA ASP A 37 22.49 3.02 -10.48
C ASP A 37 23.67 2.05 -10.23
N ALA A 38 24.85 2.37 -10.77
CA ALA A 38 26.05 1.59 -10.54
C ALA A 38 26.45 1.56 -9.04
N ILE A 39 26.30 2.70 -8.35
CA ILE A 39 26.57 2.80 -6.92
C ILE A 39 25.54 2.00 -6.12
N PHE A 40 24.24 2.22 -6.38
CA PHE A 40 23.15 1.53 -5.66
C PHE A 40 23.15 0.02 -5.87
N ALA A 41 23.64 -0.47 -7.02
CA ALA A 41 23.79 -1.89 -7.28
C ALA A 41 24.86 -2.58 -6.38
N THR A 42 25.71 -1.82 -5.68
CA THR A 42 26.79 -2.39 -4.85
C THR A 42 26.32 -2.92 -3.50
N ARG A 43 25.10 -2.59 -3.06
CA ARG A 43 24.56 -3.00 -1.75
C ARG A 43 23.05 -3.26 -1.84
N PRO A 44 22.52 -4.09 -0.93
CA PRO A 44 21.07 -4.23 -0.74
C PRO A 44 20.39 -2.90 -0.36
N ARG A 45 19.15 -2.73 -0.75
CA ARG A 45 18.31 -1.55 -0.47
C ARG A 45 18.34 -1.14 1.01
N ASP A 46 18.17 -2.11 1.92
CA ASP A 46 18.00 -1.81 3.34
C ASP A 46 19.31 -1.32 3.98
N GLU A 47 20.47 -1.76 3.47
CA GLU A 47 21.78 -1.20 3.87
C GLU A 47 21.90 0.27 3.43
N TRP A 48 21.46 0.59 2.22
CA TRP A 48 21.46 1.98 1.73
C TRP A 48 20.56 2.88 2.56
N LEU A 49 19.36 2.42 2.92
CA LEU A 49 18.45 3.19 3.76
C LEU A 49 19.04 3.45 5.14
N GLU A 50 19.72 2.46 5.73
CA GLU A 50 20.40 2.64 7.02
C GLU A 50 21.57 3.62 6.93
N LEU A 51 22.40 3.54 5.88
CA LEU A 51 23.46 4.50 5.63
C LEU A 51 22.94 5.92 5.47
N MET A 52 21.84 6.11 4.74
CA MET A 52 21.20 7.41 4.58
C MET A 52 20.67 7.94 5.91
N ARG A 53 20.01 7.09 6.71
CA ARG A 53 19.47 7.47 8.03
C ARG A 53 20.57 7.93 9.00
N GLN A 54 21.75 7.30 8.93
CA GLN A 54 22.91 7.65 9.77
C GLN A 54 23.69 8.85 9.24
N GLY A 55 23.70 9.03 7.93
CA GLY A 55 24.56 9.99 7.25
C GLY A 55 24.01 11.41 7.09
N GLY A 56 22.73 11.63 7.41
CA GLY A 56 22.11 12.94 7.30
C GLY A 56 20.57 12.91 7.33
N ASP A 57 19.96 14.07 7.14
CA ASP A 57 18.49 14.23 7.08
C ASP A 57 18.00 14.02 5.64
N PHE A 58 18.01 12.78 5.19
CA PHE A 58 17.53 12.41 3.86
C PHE A 58 16.10 11.90 3.92
N ILE A 59 15.25 12.43 3.04
CA ILE A 59 13.90 11.92 2.82
C ILE A 59 14.01 10.68 1.92
N ALA A 60 14.20 9.53 2.54
CA ALA A 60 14.36 8.25 1.86
C ALA A 60 13.54 7.17 2.56
N THR A 61 12.78 6.40 1.80
CA THR A 61 12.03 5.26 2.27
C THR A 61 12.00 4.16 1.22
N ARG A 62 11.68 2.95 1.64
CA ARG A 62 11.48 1.86 0.68
C ARG A 62 10.14 1.97 -0.04
N VAL A 63 10.09 1.51 -1.28
CA VAL A 63 8.85 1.23 -1.97
C VAL A 63 8.41 -0.18 -1.58
N ASN A 64 7.27 -0.29 -0.91
CA ASN A 64 6.69 -1.56 -0.49
C ASN A 64 5.94 -2.21 -1.65
N SER A 65 6.01 -3.53 -1.74
CA SER A 65 5.05 -4.32 -2.52
C SER A 65 3.75 -4.49 -1.73
N VAL A 66 2.70 -4.98 -2.39
CA VAL A 66 1.42 -5.29 -1.71
C VAL A 66 1.62 -6.31 -0.59
N ASN A 67 2.50 -7.28 -0.78
CA ASN A 67 2.78 -8.30 0.23
C ASN A 67 3.48 -7.73 1.47
N ASP A 68 4.31 -6.70 1.30
CA ASP A 68 5.01 -6.06 2.41
C ASP A 68 4.06 -5.28 3.34
N LEU A 69 2.89 -4.86 2.83
CA LEU A 69 1.93 -4.05 3.60
C LEU A 69 1.38 -4.80 4.82
N ALA A 70 1.23 -6.11 4.73
CA ALA A 70 0.71 -6.93 5.82
C ALA A 70 1.64 -6.98 7.05
N GLU A 71 2.91 -6.62 6.88
CA GLU A 71 3.95 -6.67 7.92
C GLU A 71 4.61 -5.31 8.17
N ASP A 72 4.24 -4.28 7.39
CA ASP A 72 4.83 -2.95 7.54
C ASP A 72 4.37 -2.30 8.86
N PRO A 73 5.31 -1.91 9.75
CA PRO A 73 4.96 -1.36 11.07
C PRO A 73 4.11 -0.09 11.01
N GLN A 74 4.32 0.77 10.00
CA GLN A 74 3.57 2.01 9.85
C GLN A 74 2.14 1.73 9.35
N VAL A 75 1.97 0.76 8.46
CA VAL A 75 0.66 0.30 7.97
C VAL A 75 -0.16 -0.29 9.11
N LEU A 76 0.46 -1.14 9.93
CA LEU A 76 -0.19 -1.75 11.10
C LEU A 76 -0.50 -0.72 12.19
N ALA A 77 0.41 0.20 12.49
CA ALA A 77 0.20 1.25 13.49
C ALA A 77 -0.93 2.24 13.12
N ASN A 78 -1.28 2.33 11.84
CA ASN A 78 -2.39 3.16 11.35
C ASN A 78 -3.68 2.37 11.09
N ASP A 79 -3.73 1.08 11.40
CA ASP A 79 -4.87 0.20 11.13
C ASP A 79 -5.27 0.16 9.63
N TYR A 80 -4.29 0.36 8.72
CA TYR A 80 -4.53 0.24 7.27
C TYR A 80 -4.65 -1.21 6.83
N VAL A 81 -4.11 -2.13 7.62
CA VAL A 81 -4.36 -3.56 7.55
C VAL A 81 -4.78 -4.03 8.94
N VAL A 82 -5.90 -4.72 9.03
CA VAL A 82 -6.48 -5.21 10.27
C VAL A 82 -6.78 -6.71 10.19
N ASP A 83 -6.79 -7.37 11.33
CA ASP A 83 -7.27 -8.74 11.42
C ASP A 83 -8.80 -8.75 11.45
N PHE A 84 -9.40 -9.65 10.68
CA PHE A 84 -10.84 -9.83 10.56
C PHE A 84 -11.20 -11.30 10.69
N GLU A 85 -12.18 -11.60 11.53
CA GLU A 85 -12.72 -12.96 11.70
C GLU A 85 -13.70 -13.30 10.58
N HIS A 86 -13.22 -14.01 9.58
CA HIS A 86 -14.06 -14.42 8.44
C HIS A 86 -14.77 -15.74 8.77
N PRO A 87 -16.11 -15.84 8.60
CA PRO A 87 -16.88 -17.04 9.00
C PRO A 87 -16.40 -18.35 8.37
N ALA A 88 -15.91 -18.29 7.13
CA ALA A 88 -15.46 -19.48 6.38
C ALA A 88 -13.93 -19.69 6.42
N HIS A 89 -13.12 -18.65 6.72
CA HIS A 89 -11.67 -18.72 6.57
C HIS A 89 -10.90 -18.46 7.87
N GLY A 90 -11.59 -18.21 8.98
CA GLY A 90 -10.96 -17.81 10.25
C GLY A 90 -10.35 -16.42 10.18
N THR A 91 -9.37 -16.14 11.02
CA THR A 91 -8.69 -14.84 11.06
C THR A 91 -7.95 -14.57 9.74
N THR A 92 -8.32 -13.51 9.06
CA THR A 92 -7.70 -13.04 7.81
C THR A 92 -7.28 -11.59 7.93
N LYS A 93 -6.26 -11.17 7.17
CA LYS A 93 -5.91 -9.77 7.06
C LYS A 93 -6.72 -9.13 5.94
N MET A 94 -7.29 -7.96 6.23
CA MET A 94 -7.98 -7.17 5.23
C MET A 94 -7.63 -5.69 5.34
N LEU A 95 -7.94 -4.92 4.30
CA LEU A 95 -7.71 -3.49 4.33
C LEU A 95 -8.65 -2.83 5.34
N GLY A 96 -8.08 -2.02 6.21
CA GLY A 96 -8.82 -1.19 7.15
C GLY A 96 -9.49 0.00 6.46
N ILE A 97 -10.23 0.77 7.25
CA ILE A 97 -10.90 1.98 6.75
C ILE A 97 -9.90 3.14 6.79
N PRO A 98 -9.49 3.71 5.63
CA PRO A 98 -8.44 4.72 5.59
C PRO A 98 -8.90 6.11 6.06
N VAL A 99 -10.22 6.32 6.16
CA VAL A 99 -10.81 7.60 6.61
C VAL A 99 -11.26 7.48 8.04
N ARG A 100 -10.75 8.34 8.91
CA ARG A 100 -11.13 8.41 10.32
C ARG A 100 -12.04 9.61 10.54
N LEU A 101 -13.27 9.35 10.98
CA LEU A 101 -14.25 10.37 11.35
C LEU A 101 -14.36 10.41 12.88
N SER A 102 -14.22 11.59 13.48
CA SER A 102 -14.22 11.76 14.93
C SER A 102 -15.56 11.46 15.59
N GLU A 103 -16.66 11.88 14.95
CA GLU A 103 -18.01 11.73 15.49
C GLU A 103 -18.68 10.41 15.10
N THR A 104 -18.35 9.89 13.90
CA THR A 104 -18.96 8.69 13.32
C THR A 104 -17.86 7.79 12.76
N PRO A 105 -17.06 7.14 13.62
CA PRO A 105 -15.98 6.27 13.15
C PRO A 105 -16.53 5.11 12.33
N GLY A 106 -15.88 4.84 11.19
CA GLY A 106 -16.19 3.68 10.37
C GLY A 106 -15.82 2.36 11.06
N SER A 107 -16.53 1.30 10.75
CA SER A 107 -16.22 -0.06 11.22
C SER A 107 -16.47 -1.10 10.13
N ILE A 108 -15.64 -2.14 10.12
CA ILE A 108 -15.86 -3.33 9.29
C ILE A 108 -16.79 -4.23 10.09
N ARG A 109 -18.00 -4.48 9.57
CA ARG A 109 -19.06 -5.20 10.30
C ARG A 109 -19.21 -6.63 9.82
N GLU A 110 -19.14 -6.84 8.51
CA GLU A 110 -19.43 -8.10 7.85
C GLU A 110 -18.45 -8.32 6.69
N PRO A 111 -18.18 -9.57 6.31
CA PRO A 111 -17.43 -9.88 5.10
C PRO A 111 -18.24 -9.52 3.86
N ALA A 112 -17.58 -9.55 2.69
CA ALA A 112 -18.29 -9.48 1.43
C ALA A 112 -19.30 -10.64 1.34
N PRO A 113 -20.55 -10.38 0.94
CA PRO A 113 -21.57 -11.43 0.85
C PRO A 113 -21.26 -12.40 -0.28
N GLU A 114 -21.66 -13.64 -0.10
CA GLU A 114 -21.68 -14.63 -1.18
C GLU A 114 -22.70 -14.23 -2.26
N PHE A 115 -22.50 -14.75 -3.48
CA PHE A 115 -23.41 -14.46 -4.58
C PHE A 115 -24.83 -14.90 -4.24
N GLY A 116 -25.78 -13.96 -4.26
CA GLY A 116 -27.18 -14.21 -3.94
C GLY A 116 -27.51 -14.40 -2.46
N GLN A 117 -26.55 -14.26 -1.54
CA GLN A 117 -26.73 -14.51 -0.09
C GLN A 117 -27.93 -13.77 0.51
N HIS A 118 -28.25 -12.57 0.05
CA HIS A 118 -29.32 -11.74 0.60
C HIS A 118 -30.55 -11.66 -0.30
N THR A 119 -30.63 -12.46 -1.36
CA THR A 119 -31.75 -12.41 -2.33
C THR A 119 -33.10 -12.56 -1.65
N GLU A 120 -33.28 -13.59 -0.83
CA GLU A 120 -34.54 -13.86 -0.13
C GLU A 120 -34.89 -12.75 0.86
N LEU A 121 -33.89 -12.28 1.63
CA LEU A 121 -34.05 -11.19 2.59
C LEU A 121 -34.53 -9.91 1.90
N ILE A 122 -33.93 -9.53 0.78
CA ILE A 122 -34.31 -8.35 0.01
C ILE A 122 -35.72 -8.50 -0.57
N LEU A 123 -36.05 -9.66 -1.12
CA LEU A 123 -37.35 -9.89 -1.71
C LEU A 123 -38.46 -9.88 -0.65
N THR A 124 -38.26 -10.46 0.52
CA THR A 124 -39.25 -10.54 1.57
C THR A 124 -39.33 -9.28 2.42
N GLU A 125 -38.20 -8.78 2.94
CA GLU A 125 -38.21 -7.66 3.89
C GLU A 125 -38.30 -6.29 3.23
N LEU A 126 -37.63 -6.10 2.09
CA LEU A 126 -37.59 -4.80 1.42
C LEU A 126 -38.72 -4.68 0.38
N LEU A 127 -39.01 -5.73 -0.40
CA LEU A 127 -40.02 -5.73 -1.45
C LEU A 127 -41.36 -6.32 -1.04
N GLY A 128 -41.45 -6.91 0.18
CA GLY A 128 -42.71 -7.45 0.74
C GLY A 128 -43.23 -8.69 0.02
N TYR A 129 -42.37 -9.45 -0.68
CA TYR A 129 -42.80 -10.66 -1.37
C TYR A 129 -43.12 -11.75 -0.35
N SER A 130 -44.18 -12.54 -0.63
CA SER A 130 -44.41 -13.76 0.16
C SER A 130 -43.39 -14.84 -0.18
N TRP A 131 -43.19 -15.76 0.74
CA TRP A 131 -42.32 -16.92 0.52
C TRP A 131 -42.78 -17.78 -0.68
N ASP A 132 -44.11 -17.89 -0.92
CA ASP A 132 -44.65 -18.56 -2.08
C ASP A 132 -44.20 -17.88 -3.39
N ARG A 133 -44.19 -16.54 -3.39
CA ARG A 133 -43.71 -15.77 -4.54
C ARG A 133 -42.23 -15.92 -4.79
N VAL A 134 -41.44 -15.99 -3.74
CA VAL A 134 -39.98 -16.26 -3.82
C VAL A 134 -39.75 -17.67 -4.38
N GLY A 135 -40.53 -18.66 -3.93
CA GLY A 135 -40.50 -20.01 -4.47
C GLY A 135 -40.79 -20.07 -5.97
N GLU A 136 -41.85 -19.38 -6.42
CA GLU A 136 -42.17 -19.30 -7.85
C GLU A 136 -41.03 -18.70 -8.70
N LEU A 137 -40.35 -17.66 -8.19
CA LEU A 137 -39.23 -17.04 -8.90
C LEU A 137 -38.03 -17.99 -9.01
N ARG A 138 -37.79 -18.79 -7.96
CA ARG A 138 -36.75 -19.82 -7.94
C ARG A 138 -37.08 -20.94 -8.92
N ASP A 139 -38.30 -21.45 -8.93
CA ASP A 139 -38.73 -22.48 -9.86
C ASP A 139 -38.64 -22.07 -11.33
N LYS A 140 -38.84 -20.76 -11.58
CA LYS A 140 -38.66 -20.16 -12.91
C LYS A 140 -37.23 -19.76 -13.23
N GLN A 141 -36.28 -20.07 -12.34
CA GLN A 141 -34.85 -19.71 -12.47
C GLN A 141 -34.61 -18.21 -12.72
N VAL A 142 -35.42 -17.35 -12.09
CA VAL A 142 -35.24 -15.90 -12.12
C VAL A 142 -34.26 -15.46 -11.04
N ILE A 143 -34.19 -16.22 -9.95
CA ILE A 143 -33.27 -16.04 -8.81
C ILE A 143 -32.60 -17.35 -8.45
#